data_1c75ecdb438ba89db33cf462626095e0
#
_entry.id   1c75ecdb438ba89db33cf462626095e0
#
_cell.length_a   1.000
_cell.length_b   1.000
_cell.length_c   1.000
_cell.angle_alpha   90.00
_cell.angle_beta   90.00
_cell.angle_gamma   90.00
#
_symmetry.space_group_name_H-M   'P 1'
#
loop_
_entity.id
_entity.type
_entity.pdbx_description
1 polymer ?
#
loop_
_entity_poly.entity_id
_entity_poly.type
_entity_poly.pdbx_seq_one_letter_code
_entity_poly.pdbx_strand_id
1 'polypeptide(L)'
;MSKQSVIVPLVFPRVSVRFSSFCLERLADPQLARQRRTSIALISSGFAMASLKQAWFSNTKNDLLAGLVVALALIPEAIAFSIIAGVDPKVGLYASFSIAVIIAFTGGRPGMISAATGAMALLMVTLVKEHGLEYLFAATILTGLLQIIAGWIRLGELMRFVSRSVVTGFVNALAILLFMAQLPELTGVTWHVYAMTAAGLGIIYGLPYLTTAVPSPLVAIVVLTAVAIAFGIDIRTVGDMGELPSTLPQFLIPDVPFTFETLQIIFPYSMTLMVVGLLESLMTATIVDDLTDTTSNKNRECVGQGVANVATGFIGGMAGCAMIGQSVINVKSGGRGRLSTLVAGLLLLIMVVFLGDWVSQIPMAALVAVMIMVSIGTFNWDSIRNLREHPKSSSVVMIATVIVTVATHDLARGVLTGVLLSGFFFAHKVGRIMRVGSRACEDGRARTYTIYGQVFFASADRFVQVFDFQEVIDKVYIDVSKAHFWDITAVSALDKVIIKFRREGTDIEVIGLNEASSTMVDRFAVHDKNDVDDLLLNH
;
A
#
# COMPACT_ATOMS: atom_id res chain seq x y z
N MET A 1 -45.18 24.49 14.96
CA MET A 1 -44.18 25.11 15.83
C MET A 1 -42.86 25.13 15.05
N SER A 2 -42.53 26.32 14.58
CA SER A 2 -41.41 26.66 13.74
C SER A 2 -40.10 26.72 14.57
N LYS A 3 -39.03 26.06 14.14
CA LYS A 3 -37.66 26.35 14.62
C LYS A 3 -36.89 27.05 13.50
N GLN A 4 -36.79 28.36 13.66
CA GLN A 4 -35.89 29.21 12.88
C GLN A 4 -34.43 28.92 13.29
N SER A 5 -33.59 28.61 12.31
CA SER A 5 -32.14 28.55 12.45
C SER A 5 -31.56 29.96 12.17
N VAL A 6 -30.93 30.52 13.18
CA VAL A 6 -30.21 31.80 13.10
C VAL A 6 -28.81 31.52 12.54
N ILE A 7 -28.49 32.07 11.35
CA ILE A 7 -27.16 32.11 10.78
C ILE A 7 -26.48 33.37 11.29
N VAL A 8 -25.38 33.21 12.05
CA VAL A 8 -24.52 34.31 12.49
C VAL A 8 -23.36 34.41 11.50
N PRO A 9 -23.14 35.54 10.84
CA PRO A 9 -21.94 35.73 9.99
C PRO A 9 -20.73 36.05 10.87
N LEU A 10 -19.71 35.18 10.84
CA LEU A 10 -18.39 35.47 11.43
C LEU A 10 -17.62 36.45 10.54
N VAL A 11 -17.59 37.70 10.98
CA VAL A 11 -16.72 38.74 10.43
C VAL A 11 -15.34 38.58 11.05
N PHE A 12 -14.33 38.20 10.25
CA PHE A 12 -12.93 38.24 10.68
C PHE A 12 -12.38 39.66 10.56
N PRO A 13 -11.82 40.28 11.62
CA PRO A 13 -11.14 41.55 11.52
C PRO A 13 -9.79 41.39 10.81
N ARG A 14 -9.54 42.22 9.79
CA ARG A 14 -8.21 42.39 9.18
C ARG A 14 -7.26 42.99 10.23
N VAL A 15 -6.37 42.15 10.77
CA VAL A 15 -5.25 42.62 11.60
C VAL A 15 -4.12 43.08 10.67
N SER A 16 -4.01 44.41 10.49
CA SER A 16 -2.83 45.00 9.87
C SER A 16 -1.72 45.08 10.93
N VAL A 17 -0.76 44.19 10.88
CA VAL A 17 0.44 44.22 11.73
C VAL A 17 1.40 45.25 11.14
N ARG A 18 1.46 46.46 11.71
CA ARG A 18 2.57 47.41 11.49
C ARG A 18 3.80 46.86 12.23
N PHE A 19 4.75 46.32 11.52
CA PHE A 19 6.07 46.02 12.07
C PHE A 19 6.81 47.34 12.31
N SER A 20 7.07 47.67 13.58
CA SER A 20 7.92 48.80 13.95
C SER A 20 9.39 48.45 13.62
N SER A 21 10.15 49.43 13.13
CA SER A 21 11.58 49.33 12.81
C SER A 21 12.44 48.79 13.98
N PHE A 22 11.95 48.88 15.20
CA PHE A 22 12.58 48.35 16.41
C PHE A 22 12.64 46.79 16.47
N CYS A 23 11.80 46.10 15.71
CA CYS A 23 11.83 44.61 15.63
C CYS A 23 12.89 44.10 14.65
N LEU A 24 13.27 44.86 13.65
CA LEU A 24 14.24 44.46 12.62
C LEU A 24 15.70 44.55 13.13
N GLU A 25 16.02 45.49 13.99
CA GLU A 25 17.36 45.61 14.61
C GLU A 25 17.68 44.49 15.60
N ARG A 26 16.69 43.97 16.33
CA ARG A 26 16.86 42.80 17.22
C ARG A 26 16.97 41.45 16.49
N LEU A 27 16.61 41.37 15.21
CA LEU A 27 16.76 40.17 14.40
C LEU A 27 18.17 40.02 13.81
N ALA A 28 18.96 41.09 13.82
CA ALA A 28 20.32 41.13 13.24
C ALA A 28 21.45 40.89 14.26
N ASP A 29 21.13 40.64 15.55
CA ASP A 29 22.14 40.36 16.57
C ASP A 29 22.63 38.89 16.46
N PRO A 30 23.93 38.69 16.09
CA PRO A 30 24.49 37.34 15.93
C PRO A 30 24.51 36.50 17.23
N GLN A 31 24.53 37.15 18.38
CA GLN A 31 24.50 36.44 19.68
C GLN A 31 23.10 35.95 20.01
N LEU A 32 22.06 36.75 19.74
CA LEU A 32 20.66 36.33 19.89
C LEU A 32 20.26 35.25 18.88
N ALA A 33 20.81 35.31 17.67
CA ALA A 33 20.62 34.25 16.66
C ALA A 33 21.28 32.92 17.06
N ARG A 34 22.45 32.98 17.69
CA ARG A 34 23.14 31.79 18.26
C ARG A 34 22.38 31.20 19.46
N GLN A 35 21.91 32.04 20.37
CA GLN A 35 21.14 31.64 21.54
C GLN A 35 19.76 31.05 21.14
N ARG A 36 19.10 31.58 20.11
CA ARG A 36 17.87 31.02 19.54
C ARG A 36 18.12 29.68 18.85
N ARG A 37 19.22 29.52 18.09
CA ARG A 37 19.59 28.21 17.48
C ARG A 37 19.89 27.17 18.54
N THR A 38 20.58 27.48 19.61
CA THR A 38 20.82 26.54 20.72
C THR A 38 19.55 26.23 21.51
N SER A 39 18.68 27.21 21.75
CA SER A 39 17.39 26.97 22.42
C SER A 39 16.43 26.16 21.55
N ILE A 40 16.35 26.42 20.25
CA ILE A 40 15.55 25.63 19.30
C ILE A 40 16.11 24.20 19.18
N ALA A 41 17.45 24.03 19.14
CA ALA A 41 18.10 22.73 19.12
C ALA A 41 17.87 21.93 20.43
N LEU A 42 17.89 22.60 21.59
CA LEU A 42 17.59 21.98 22.89
C LEU A 42 16.10 21.62 23.03
N ILE A 43 15.19 22.49 22.54
CA ILE A 43 13.76 22.19 22.54
C ILE A 43 13.46 21.07 21.53
N SER A 44 14.07 21.09 20.35
CA SER A 44 13.89 20.01 19.36
C SER A 44 14.49 18.68 19.81
N SER A 45 15.62 18.67 20.51
CA SER A 45 16.23 17.47 21.10
C SER A 45 15.41 16.92 22.28
N GLY A 46 14.86 17.80 23.12
CA GLY A 46 13.94 17.42 24.20
C GLY A 46 12.63 16.84 23.69
N PHE A 47 12.05 17.44 22.64
CA PHE A 47 10.85 16.91 21.97
C PHE A 47 11.16 15.58 21.26
N ALA A 48 12.30 15.44 20.60
CA ALA A 48 12.71 14.21 19.96
C ALA A 48 12.94 13.07 20.96
N MET A 49 13.57 13.36 22.12
CA MET A 49 13.76 12.36 23.19
C MET A 49 12.45 11.99 23.88
N ALA A 50 11.54 12.93 24.10
CA ALA A 50 10.21 12.65 24.65
C ALA A 50 9.38 11.78 23.68
N SER A 51 9.42 12.08 22.39
CA SER A 51 8.74 11.30 21.36
C SER A 51 9.33 9.89 21.19
N LEU A 52 10.66 9.72 21.33
CA LEU A 52 11.32 8.42 21.34
C LEU A 52 10.93 7.59 22.57
N LYS A 53 10.96 8.17 23.79
CA LYS A 53 10.48 7.50 24.99
C LYS A 53 9.03 7.05 24.86
N GLN A 54 8.19 7.87 24.29
CA GLN A 54 6.78 7.56 24.05
C GLN A 54 6.61 6.42 23.05
N ALA A 55 7.38 6.41 21.96
CA ALA A 55 7.31 5.37 20.95
C ALA A 55 7.81 3.98 21.43
N TRP A 56 8.68 3.95 22.45
CA TRP A 56 9.29 2.71 22.93
C TRP A 56 8.71 2.21 24.26
N PHE A 57 8.39 3.09 25.19
CA PHE A 57 8.13 2.71 26.60
C PHE A 57 6.80 3.22 27.15
N SER A 58 5.91 3.72 26.29
CA SER A 58 4.59 4.22 26.74
C SER A 58 3.67 3.11 27.28
N ASN A 59 3.87 1.86 26.82
CA ASN A 59 2.98 0.74 27.13
C ASN A 59 3.74 -0.58 27.32
N THR A 60 4.85 -0.55 28.04
CA THR A 60 5.85 -1.64 28.14
C THR A 60 5.23 -3.00 28.46
N LYS A 61 4.32 -3.09 29.45
CA LYS A 61 3.71 -4.35 29.84
C LYS A 61 2.92 -4.99 28.71
N ASN A 62 2.04 -4.21 28.07
CA ASN A 62 1.19 -4.73 27.01
C ASN A 62 2.01 -4.96 25.73
N ASP A 63 3.03 -4.15 25.46
CA ASP A 63 3.95 -4.36 24.33
C ASP A 63 4.73 -5.67 24.48
N LEU A 64 5.19 -6.04 25.68
CA LEU A 64 5.86 -7.32 25.95
C LEU A 64 4.91 -8.51 25.73
N LEU A 65 3.70 -8.42 26.29
CA LEU A 65 2.71 -9.49 26.16
C LEU A 65 2.23 -9.64 24.71
N ALA A 66 1.96 -8.54 24.02
CA ALA A 66 1.57 -8.56 22.63
C ALA A 66 2.69 -9.10 21.73
N GLY A 67 3.94 -8.71 21.99
CA GLY A 67 5.11 -9.24 21.28
C GLY A 67 5.27 -10.75 21.46
N LEU A 68 5.02 -11.29 22.65
CA LEU A 68 5.03 -12.73 22.91
C LEU A 68 3.95 -13.46 22.11
N VAL A 69 2.71 -12.96 22.11
CA VAL A 69 1.61 -13.55 21.34
C VAL A 69 1.93 -13.55 19.84
N VAL A 70 2.49 -12.45 19.34
CA VAL A 70 2.89 -12.34 17.92
C VAL A 70 4.04 -13.30 17.61
N ALA A 71 5.06 -13.41 18.46
CA ALA A 71 6.17 -14.35 18.25
C ALA A 71 5.68 -15.80 18.07
N LEU A 72 4.75 -16.22 18.94
CA LEU A 72 4.15 -17.56 18.85
C LEU A 72 3.34 -17.77 17.56
N ALA A 73 2.68 -16.73 17.06
CA ALA A 73 1.92 -16.80 15.80
C ALA A 73 2.84 -16.78 14.58
N LEU A 74 3.99 -16.08 14.65
CA LEU A 74 4.92 -15.95 13.52
C LEU A 74 5.68 -17.24 13.19
N ILE A 75 5.99 -18.09 14.18
CA ILE A 75 6.78 -19.30 13.96
C ILE A 75 6.18 -20.21 12.89
N PRO A 76 4.91 -20.67 13.01
CA PRO A 76 4.33 -21.57 12.02
C PRO A 76 4.17 -20.92 10.65
N GLU A 77 3.89 -19.61 10.61
CA GLU A 77 3.73 -18.90 9.35
C GLU A 77 5.06 -18.71 8.62
N ALA A 78 6.14 -18.33 9.34
CA ALA A 78 7.47 -18.20 8.76
C ALA A 78 7.98 -19.52 8.18
N ILE A 79 7.73 -20.63 8.86
CA ILE A 79 8.03 -21.99 8.37
C ILE A 79 7.24 -22.28 7.10
N ALA A 80 5.91 -22.09 7.13
CA ALA A 80 5.04 -22.36 6.00
C ALA A 80 5.42 -21.50 4.76
N PHE A 81 5.76 -20.25 4.95
CA PHE A 81 6.18 -19.36 3.86
C PHE A 81 7.55 -19.74 3.28
N SER A 82 8.47 -20.25 4.11
CA SER A 82 9.74 -20.83 3.60
C SER A 82 9.48 -22.02 2.70
N ILE A 83 8.61 -22.92 3.12
CA ILE A 83 8.24 -24.12 2.37
C ILE A 83 7.56 -23.73 1.06
N ILE A 84 6.66 -22.75 1.06
CA ILE A 84 6.04 -22.22 -0.16
C ILE A 84 7.11 -21.64 -1.10
N ALA A 85 8.09 -20.90 -0.58
CA ALA A 85 9.19 -20.36 -1.37
C ALA A 85 10.16 -21.44 -1.90
N GLY A 86 10.07 -22.67 -1.41
CA GLY A 86 10.96 -23.78 -1.78
C GLY A 86 12.33 -23.72 -1.09
N VAL A 87 12.39 -23.14 0.10
CA VAL A 87 13.62 -23.00 0.89
C VAL A 87 13.47 -23.61 2.28
N ASP A 88 14.59 -23.86 2.95
CA ASP A 88 14.62 -24.36 4.31
C ASP A 88 13.84 -23.46 5.28
N PRO A 89 13.14 -24.02 6.28
CA PRO A 89 12.46 -23.25 7.32
C PRO A 89 13.32 -22.19 8.00
N LYS A 90 14.64 -22.44 8.14
CA LYS A 90 15.59 -21.47 8.72
C LYS A 90 15.63 -20.13 8.00
N VAL A 91 15.44 -20.13 6.66
CA VAL A 91 15.53 -18.92 5.83
C VAL A 91 14.40 -17.92 6.16
N GLY A 92 13.15 -18.41 6.31
CA GLY A 92 12.03 -17.56 6.68
C GLY A 92 12.04 -17.18 8.16
N LEU A 93 12.55 -18.05 9.03
CA LEU A 93 12.67 -17.74 10.47
C LEU A 93 13.73 -16.67 10.72
N TYR A 94 14.90 -16.74 10.05
CA TYR A 94 15.91 -15.67 10.09
C TYR A 94 15.39 -14.37 9.48
N ALA A 95 14.64 -14.45 8.39
CA ALA A 95 14.00 -13.29 7.80
C ALA A 95 13.01 -12.63 8.78
N SER A 96 12.14 -13.42 9.39
CA SER A 96 11.13 -12.92 10.33
C SER A 96 11.77 -12.27 11.56
N PHE A 97 12.83 -12.88 12.10
CA PHE A 97 13.62 -12.29 13.17
C PHE A 97 14.24 -10.94 12.76
N SER A 98 15.05 -10.95 11.70
CA SER A 98 15.83 -9.78 11.30
C SER A 98 14.96 -8.61 10.89
N ILE A 99 13.93 -8.86 10.09
CA ILE A 99 13.01 -7.83 9.64
C ILE A 99 12.28 -7.21 10.83
N ALA A 100 11.71 -8.03 11.73
CA ALA A 100 11.01 -7.53 12.91
C ALA A 100 11.92 -6.68 13.82
N VAL A 101 13.15 -7.14 14.06
CA VAL A 101 14.12 -6.40 14.89
C VAL A 101 14.51 -5.08 14.23
N ILE A 102 14.88 -5.09 12.94
CA ILE A 102 15.37 -3.90 12.26
C ILE A 102 14.26 -2.87 12.06
N ILE A 103 13.05 -3.31 11.67
CA ILE A 103 11.93 -2.41 11.44
C ILE A 103 11.47 -1.75 12.75
N ALA A 104 11.67 -2.36 13.90
CA ALA A 104 11.40 -1.74 15.20
C ALA A 104 12.19 -0.43 15.37
N PHE A 105 13.39 -0.32 14.81
CA PHE A 105 14.21 0.90 14.85
C PHE A 105 14.00 1.82 13.65
N THR A 106 13.94 1.25 12.46
CA THR A 106 13.95 2.01 11.19
C THR A 106 12.57 2.40 10.71
N GLY A 107 11.54 1.58 11.00
CA GLY A 107 10.19 1.72 10.46
C GLY A 107 9.50 3.04 10.76
N GLY A 108 8.56 3.39 9.91
CA GLY A 108 7.73 4.58 10.00
C GLY A 108 6.46 4.40 10.84
N ARG A 109 6.07 3.13 11.14
CA ARG A 109 4.86 2.79 11.90
C ARG A 109 5.19 1.96 13.15
N PRO A 110 5.10 2.55 14.38
CA PRO A 110 5.21 1.78 15.63
C PRO A 110 4.10 0.74 15.77
N GLY A 111 4.40 -0.41 16.37
CA GLY A 111 3.44 -1.48 16.61
C GLY A 111 3.01 -2.28 15.39
N MET A 112 3.54 -1.99 14.21
CA MET A 112 3.36 -2.79 13.01
C MET A 112 4.37 -3.94 12.97
N ILE A 113 3.93 -5.13 12.60
CA ILE A 113 4.76 -6.33 12.52
C ILE A 113 5.17 -6.56 11.07
N SER A 114 6.46 -6.72 10.84
CA SER A 114 7.03 -7.12 9.54
C SER A 114 7.86 -8.37 9.71
N ALA A 115 7.77 -9.29 8.75
CA ALA A 115 8.42 -10.59 8.76
C ALA A 115 8.48 -11.18 7.34
N ALA A 116 8.90 -12.44 7.19
CA ALA A 116 8.65 -13.20 5.98
C ALA A 116 7.13 -13.31 5.74
N THR A 117 6.67 -13.09 4.50
CA THR A 117 5.24 -13.07 4.16
C THR A 117 4.90 -13.99 2.99
N GLY A 118 3.64 -14.46 2.95
CA GLY A 118 3.18 -15.31 1.86
C GLY A 118 3.20 -14.63 0.49
N ALA A 119 2.93 -13.32 0.44
CA ALA A 119 3.01 -12.57 -0.80
C ALA A 119 4.42 -12.54 -1.38
N MET A 120 5.43 -12.37 -0.53
CA MET A 120 6.82 -12.39 -0.94
C MET A 120 7.27 -13.81 -1.28
N ALA A 121 6.89 -14.81 -0.48
CA ALA A 121 7.23 -16.22 -0.71
C ALA A 121 6.79 -16.71 -2.10
N LEU A 122 5.54 -16.44 -2.48
CA LEU A 122 4.99 -16.84 -3.79
C LEU A 122 5.78 -16.30 -4.97
N LEU A 123 6.34 -15.09 -4.85
CA LEU A 123 7.13 -14.46 -5.92
C LEU A 123 8.54 -15.02 -6.06
N MET A 124 9.04 -15.71 -5.04
CA MET A 124 10.40 -16.25 -5.01
C MET A 124 10.51 -17.69 -5.52
N VAL A 125 9.38 -18.41 -5.62
CA VAL A 125 9.35 -19.85 -5.99
C VAL A 125 10.13 -20.13 -7.27
N THR A 126 9.87 -19.37 -8.32
CA THR A 126 10.52 -19.57 -9.62
C THR A 126 12.02 -19.24 -9.56
N LEU A 127 12.39 -18.15 -8.90
CA LEU A 127 13.79 -17.75 -8.74
C LEU A 127 14.59 -18.82 -8.00
N VAL A 128 14.06 -19.35 -6.90
CA VAL A 128 14.73 -20.40 -6.11
C VAL A 128 14.85 -21.70 -6.92
N LYS A 129 13.80 -22.08 -7.64
CA LYS A 129 13.79 -23.30 -8.44
C LYS A 129 14.76 -23.28 -9.61
N GLU A 130 14.92 -22.12 -10.25
CA GLU A 130 15.75 -21.99 -11.46
C GLU A 130 17.20 -21.61 -11.15
N HIS A 131 17.44 -20.80 -10.11
CA HIS A 131 18.75 -20.22 -9.84
C HIS A 131 19.29 -20.51 -8.42
N GLY A 132 18.45 -21.05 -7.52
CA GLY A 132 18.89 -21.46 -6.19
C GLY A 132 18.83 -20.36 -5.14
N LEU A 133 19.32 -20.71 -3.94
CA LEU A 133 19.16 -19.91 -2.72
C LEU A 133 20.01 -18.62 -2.72
N GLU A 134 21.22 -18.66 -3.28
CA GLU A 134 22.13 -17.51 -3.33
C GLU A 134 21.54 -16.35 -4.15
N TYR A 135 20.88 -16.66 -5.25
CA TYR A 135 20.17 -15.67 -6.07
C TYR A 135 18.97 -15.07 -5.33
N LEU A 136 18.30 -15.83 -4.46
CA LEU A 136 17.24 -15.31 -3.59
C LEU A 136 17.79 -14.28 -2.61
N PHE A 137 18.95 -14.54 -1.98
CA PHE A 137 19.56 -13.58 -1.06
C PHE A 137 20.00 -12.32 -1.80
N ALA A 138 20.62 -12.46 -2.96
CA ALA A 138 20.99 -11.33 -3.81
C ALA A 138 19.78 -10.50 -4.25
N ALA A 139 18.67 -11.16 -4.63
CA ALA A 139 17.42 -10.50 -4.97
C ALA A 139 16.80 -9.80 -3.75
N THR A 140 16.91 -10.38 -2.55
CA THR A 140 16.46 -9.76 -1.29
C THR A 140 17.21 -8.46 -1.00
N ILE A 141 18.54 -8.46 -1.17
CA ILE A 141 19.37 -7.25 -1.01
C ILE A 141 18.98 -6.18 -2.03
N LEU A 142 18.85 -6.55 -3.31
CA LEU A 142 18.48 -5.61 -4.36
C LEU A 142 17.06 -5.06 -4.13
N THR A 143 16.11 -5.89 -3.69
CA THR A 143 14.77 -5.47 -3.29
C THR A 143 14.84 -4.40 -2.21
N GLY A 144 15.64 -4.60 -1.18
CA GLY A 144 15.82 -3.64 -0.10
C GLY A 144 16.41 -2.31 -0.59
N LEU A 145 17.41 -2.35 -1.48
CA LEU A 145 17.97 -1.13 -2.10
C LEU A 145 16.92 -0.36 -2.91
N LEU A 146 16.13 -1.06 -3.72
CA LEU A 146 15.03 -0.46 -4.48
C LEU A 146 13.96 0.17 -3.57
N GLN A 147 13.64 -0.47 -2.43
CA GLN A 147 12.70 0.06 -1.43
C GLN A 147 13.23 1.33 -0.75
N ILE A 148 14.54 1.40 -0.46
CA ILE A 148 15.18 2.62 0.08
C ILE A 148 15.07 3.76 -0.93
N ILE A 149 15.39 3.51 -2.21
CA ILE A 149 15.24 4.49 -3.28
C ILE A 149 13.79 4.94 -3.40
N ALA A 150 12.83 4.02 -3.39
CA ALA A 150 11.40 4.30 -3.42
C ALA A 150 10.97 5.23 -2.27
N GLY A 151 11.48 5.00 -1.07
CA GLY A 151 11.23 5.87 0.09
C GLY A 151 11.83 7.27 -0.07
N TRP A 152 13.03 7.39 -0.65
CA TRP A 152 13.70 8.67 -0.92
C TRP A 152 12.96 9.52 -1.95
N ILE A 153 12.50 8.91 -3.04
CA ILE A 153 11.70 9.60 -4.07
C ILE A 153 10.21 9.74 -3.68
N ARG A 154 9.88 9.42 -2.41
CA ARG A 154 8.55 9.58 -1.80
C ARG A 154 7.44 8.77 -2.47
N LEU A 155 7.74 7.59 -2.99
CA LEU A 155 6.72 6.70 -3.57
C LEU A 155 5.67 6.25 -2.55
N GLY A 156 5.96 6.31 -1.24
CA GLY A 156 4.97 6.06 -0.19
C GLY A 156 3.74 6.97 -0.28
N GLU A 157 3.87 8.17 -0.85
CA GLU A 157 2.76 9.08 -1.07
C GLU A 157 1.86 8.66 -2.25
N LEU A 158 2.38 7.84 -3.19
CA LEU A 158 1.61 7.35 -4.33
C LEU A 158 0.52 6.35 -3.93
N MET A 159 0.58 5.78 -2.71
CA MET A 159 -0.48 4.90 -2.20
C MET A 159 -1.86 5.55 -2.22
N ARG A 160 -1.96 6.87 -2.12
CA ARG A 160 -3.22 7.60 -2.24
C ARG A 160 -3.91 7.44 -3.61
N PHE A 161 -3.17 7.03 -4.65
CA PHE A 161 -3.71 6.77 -5.99
C PHE A 161 -4.16 5.32 -6.18
N VAL A 162 -3.82 4.41 -5.26
CA VAL A 162 -4.28 3.02 -5.30
C VAL A 162 -5.70 2.98 -4.74
N SER A 163 -6.67 2.66 -5.60
CA SER A 163 -8.06 2.64 -5.18
C SER A 163 -8.35 1.45 -4.23
N ARG A 164 -9.31 1.61 -3.35
CA ARG A 164 -9.74 0.58 -2.41
C ARG A 164 -10.12 -0.74 -3.11
N SER A 165 -10.66 -0.66 -4.32
CA SER A 165 -11.02 -1.84 -5.12
C SER A 165 -9.80 -2.66 -5.55
N VAL A 166 -8.68 -2.00 -5.90
CA VAL A 166 -7.41 -2.67 -6.20
C VAL A 166 -6.87 -3.38 -4.97
N VAL A 167 -6.87 -2.68 -3.83
CA VAL A 167 -6.43 -3.23 -2.54
C VAL A 167 -7.23 -4.49 -2.17
N THR A 168 -8.56 -4.41 -2.25
CA THR A 168 -9.43 -5.56 -1.96
C THR A 168 -9.19 -6.71 -2.95
N GLY A 169 -9.03 -6.40 -4.24
CA GLY A 169 -8.68 -7.41 -5.26
C GLY A 169 -7.35 -8.10 -4.99
N PHE A 170 -6.32 -7.33 -4.61
CA PHE A 170 -5.01 -7.85 -4.24
C PHE A 170 -5.09 -8.82 -3.04
N VAL A 171 -5.75 -8.40 -1.96
CA VAL A 171 -5.89 -9.22 -0.74
C VAL A 171 -6.66 -10.51 -1.01
N ASN A 172 -7.73 -10.45 -1.81
CA ASN A 172 -8.50 -11.64 -2.19
C ASN A 172 -7.68 -12.59 -3.10
N ALA A 173 -6.94 -12.03 -4.05
CA ALA A 173 -6.07 -12.83 -4.91
C ALA A 173 -4.96 -13.52 -4.11
N LEU A 174 -4.33 -12.80 -3.18
CA LEU A 174 -3.32 -13.35 -2.26
C LEU A 174 -3.90 -14.53 -1.45
N ALA A 175 -5.09 -14.35 -0.88
CA ALA A 175 -5.77 -15.39 -0.13
C ALA A 175 -6.02 -16.66 -0.97
N ILE A 176 -6.46 -16.48 -2.23
CA ILE A 176 -6.66 -17.61 -3.15
C ILE A 176 -5.33 -18.30 -3.47
N LEU A 177 -4.28 -17.55 -3.77
CA LEU A 177 -2.96 -18.13 -4.08
C LEU A 177 -2.36 -18.85 -2.88
N LEU A 178 -2.51 -18.32 -1.65
CA LEU A 178 -2.07 -19.00 -0.42
C LEU A 178 -2.81 -20.32 -0.21
N PHE A 179 -4.12 -20.35 -0.47
CA PHE A 179 -4.90 -21.58 -0.42
C PHE A 179 -4.44 -22.59 -1.48
N MET A 180 -4.25 -22.13 -2.72
CA MET A 180 -3.78 -23.00 -3.81
C MET A 180 -2.40 -23.59 -3.53
N ALA A 181 -1.52 -22.84 -2.85
CA ALA A 181 -0.19 -23.30 -2.45
C ALA A 181 -0.23 -24.46 -1.43
N GLN A 182 -1.36 -24.65 -0.73
CA GLN A 182 -1.53 -25.78 0.20
C GLN A 182 -2.03 -27.06 -0.48
N LEU A 183 -2.61 -26.97 -1.68
CA LEU A 183 -3.20 -28.12 -2.36
C LEU A 183 -2.20 -29.25 -2.65
N PRO A 184 -0.94 -29.00 -3.03
CA PRO A 184 0.06 -30.06 -3.21
C PRO A 184 0.29 -30.89 -1.95
N GLU A 185 0.22 -30.28 -0.75
CA GLU A 185 0.39 -30.99 0.52
C GLU A 185 -0.83 -31.87 0.89
N LEU A 186 -1.94 -31.69 0.18
CA LEU A 186 -3.17 -32.47 0.34
C LEU A 186 -3.40 -33.46 -0.81
N THR A 187 -2.48 -33.59 -1.78
CA THR A 187 -2.64 -34.49 -2.93
C THR A 187 -1.72 -35.71 -2.80
N GLY A 188 -2.27 -36.92 -3.01
CA GLY A 188 -1.49 -38.16 -2.98
C GLY A 188 -1.02 -38.59 -1.59
N VAL A 189 -1.65 -38.08 -0.52
CA VAL A 189 -1.29 -38.33 0.87
C VAL A 189 -2.21 -39.33 1.55
N THR A 190 -1.78 -39.85 2.70
CA THR A 190 -2.58 -40.79 3.49
C THR A 190 -3.81 -40.12 4.11
N TRP A 191 -4.85 -40.89 4.43
CA TRP A 191 -6.06 -40.35 5.06
C TRP A 191 -5.78 -39.65 6.41
N HIS A 192 -4.68 -40.00 7.08
CA HIS A 192 -4.26 -39.39 8.34
C HIS A 192 -4.00 -37.87 8.18
N VAL A 193 -3.42 -37.46 7.04
CA VAL A 193 -3.16 -36.03 6.75
C VAL A 193 -4.48 -35.27 6.66
N TYR A 194 -5.48 -35.81 5.96
CA TYR A 194 -6.81 -35.18 5.87
C TYR A 194 -7.51 -35.11 7.23
N ALA A 195 -7.45 -36.19 8.00
CA ALA A 195 -8.06 -36.25 9.33
C ALA A 195 -7.40 -35.23 10.29
N MET A 196 -6.07 -35.15 10.27
CA MET A 196 -5.33 -34.20 11.11
C MET A 196 -5.56 -32.75 10.66
N THR A 197 -5.58 -32.49 9.37
CA THR A 197 -5.89 -31.14 8.86
C THR A 197 -7.31 -30.72 9.26
N ALA A 198 -8.29 -31.62 9.12
CA ALA A 198 -9.66 -31.36 9.54
C ALA A 198 -9.78 -31.15 11.06
N ALA A 199 -9.10 -31.96 11.87
CA ALA A 199 -9.04 -31.82 13.32
C ALA A 199 -8.38 -30.48 13.71
N GLY A 200 -7.29 -30.10 13.02
CA GLY A 200 -6.63 -28.81 13.20
C GLY A 200 -7.56 -27.64 12.96
N LEU A 201 -8.28 -27.64 11.84
CA LEU A 201 -9.30 -26.62 11.55
C LEU A 201 -10.41 -26.64 12.59
N GLY A 202 -10.85 -27.82 13.03
CA GLY A 202 -11.83 -27.97 14.11
C GLY A 202 -11.37 -27.33 15.42
N ILE A 203 -10.11 -27.50 15.81
CA ILE A 203 -9.53 -26.87 17.01
C ILE A 203 -9.42 -25.35 16.78
N ILE A 204 -8.89 -24.92 15.62
CA ILE A 204 -8.67 -23.50 15.31
C ILE A 204 -9.98 -22.70 15.40
N TYR A 205 -11.07 -23.19 14.84
CA TYR A 205 -12.36 -22.51 14.82
C TYR A 205 -13.22 -22.82 16.06
N GLY A 206 -13.02 -23.97 16.71
CA GLY A 206 -13.78 -24.37 17.89
C GLY A 206 -13.26 -23.75 19.20
N LEU A 207 -11.94 -23.66 19.37
CA LEU A 207 -11.32 -23.18 20.61
C LEU A 207 -11.73 -21.76 21.01
N PRO A 208 -11.90 -20.79 20.09
CA PRO A 208 -12.33 -19.43 20.44
C PRO A 208 -13.69 -19.35 21.13
N TYR A 209 -14.56 -20.36 20.98
CA TYR A 209 -15.83 -20.45 21.72
C TYR A 209 -15.64 -20.86 23.19
N LEU A 210 -14.50 -21.51 23.52
CA LEU A 210 -14.15 -21.96 24.87
C LEU A 210 -13.24 -20.95 25.57
N THR A 211 -12.20 -20.48 24.88
CA THR A 211 -11.22 -19.55 25.42
C THR A 211 -10.54 -18.74 24.31
N THR A 212 -10.28 -17.46 24.62
CA THR A 212 -9.50 -16.54 23.78
C THR A 212 -8.15 -16.21 24.40
N ALA A 213 -7.78 -16.85 25.52
CA ALA A 213 -6.55 -16.56 26.26
C ALA A 213 -5.28 -17.02 25.53
N VAL A 214 -5.39 -18.05 24.65
CA VAL A 214 -4.28 -18.62 23.89
C VAL A 214 -4.64 -18.62 22.40
N PRO A 215 -3.69 -18.30 21.50
CA PRO A 215 -3.93 -18.37 20.06
C PRO A 215 -4.33 -19.80 19.62
N SER A 216 -5.52 -19.94 19.04
CA SER A 216 -6.04 -21.25 18.63
C SER A 216 -5.16 -22.01 17.63
N PRO A 217 -4.43 -21.36 16.67
CA PRO A 217 -3.49 -22.07 15.81
C PRO A 217 -2.35 -22.74 16.59
N LEU A 218 -1.84 -22.08 17.63
CA LEU A 218 -0.79 -22.66 18.47
C LEU A 218 -1.28 -23.91 19.20
N VAL A 219 -2.48 -23.86 19.76
CA VAL A 219 -3.09 -25.02 20.43
C VAL A 219 -3.30 -26.17 19.45
N ALA A 220 -3.76 -25.88 18.24
CA ALA A 220 -3.93 -26.89 17.19
C ALA A 220 -2.59 -27.58 16.87
N ILE A 221 -1.52 -26.80 16.67
CA ILE A 221 -0.17 -27.34 16.41
C ILE A 221 0.28 -28.24 17.56
N VAL A 222 0.21 -27.77 18.81
CA VAL A 222 0.66 -28.54 19.98
C VAL A 222 -0.13 -29.85 20.14
N VAL A 223 -1.46 -29.77 20.04
CA VAL A 223 -2.33 -30.96 20.17
C VAL A 223 -2.06 -31.97 19.05
N LEU A 224 -2.00 -31.52 17.79
CA LEU A 224 -1.75 -32.39 16.66
C LEU A 224 -0.36 -33.03 16.68
N THR A 225 0.66 -32.27 17.12
CA THR A 225 2.02 -32.78 17.34
C THR A 225 2.02 -33.85 18.42
N ALA A 226 1.39 -33.57 19.56
CA ALA A 226 1.27 -34.56 20.65
C ALA A 226 0.54 -35.85 20.22
N VAL A 227 -0.53 -35.72 19.43
CA VAL A 227 -1.27 -36.88 18.87
C VAL A 227 -0.39 -37.64 17.89
N ALA A 228 0.32 -36.99 16.98
CA ALA A 228 1.22 -37.63 16.03
C ALA A 228 2.30 -38.46 16.74
N ILE A 229 2.91 -37.91 17.76
CA ILE A 229 3.96 -38.58 18.55
C ILE A 229 3.35 -39.73 19.36
N ALA A 230 2.23 -39.50 20.08
CA ALA A 230 1.64 -40.51 20.97
C ALA A 230 1.13 -41.76 20.22
N PHE A 231 0.61 -41.58 19.00
CA PHE A 231 0.09 -42.67 18.18
C PHE A 231 1.09 -43.17 17.12
N GLY A 232 2.31 -42.62 17.07
CA GLY A 232 3.32 -43.00 16.09
C GLY A 232 2.85 -42.85 14.64
N ILE A 233 2.11 -41.76 14.34
CA ILE A 233 1.55 -41.50 13.00
C ILE A 233 2.69 -41.08 12.09
N ASP A 234 3.02 -41.91 11.10
CA ASP A 234 4.05 -41.65 10.11
C ASP A 234 3.53 -40.71 9.03
N ILE A 235 3.77 -39.42 9.22
CA ILE A 235 3.44 -38.34 8.29
C ILE A 235 4.58 -37.31 8.26
N ARG A 236 4.72 -36.61 7.15
CA ARG A 236 5.75 -35.59 6.97
C ARG A 236 5.70 -34.54 8.09
N THR A 237 6.86 -34.20 8.60
CA THR A 237 7.08 -33.21 9.64
C THR A 237 7.85 -32.00 9.10
N VAL A 238 7.94 -30.93 9.87
CA VAL A 238 8.75 -29.75 9.53
C VAL A 238 10.23 -30.11 9.37
N GLY A 239 10.74 -31.04 10.19
CA GLY A 239 12.12 -31.55 10.08
C GLY A 239 12.43 -32.23 8.75
N ASP A 240 11.42 -32.83 8.11
CA ASP A 240 11.57 -33.46 6.79
C ASP A 240 11.60 -32.44 5.64
N MET A 241 11.24 -31.19 5.92
CA MET A 241 11.15 -30.13 4.92
C MET A 241 12.44 -29.29 4.80
N GLY A 242 13.38 -29.48 5.71
CA GLY A 242 14.66 -28.78 5.68
C GLY A 242 15.18 -28.40 7.07
N GLU A 243 16.29 -27.68 7.09
CA GLU A 243 16.96 -27.31 8.34
C GLU A 243 16.26 -26.21 9.13
N LEU A 244 16.21 -26.38 10.44
CA LEU A 244 15.77 -25.36 11.39
C LEU A 244 16.97 -24.60 11.97
N PRO A 245 16.78 -23.35 12.42
CA PRO A 245 17.82 -22.60 13.09
C PRO A 245 18.32 -23.30 14.37
N SER A 246 19.58 -23.69 14.38
CA SER A 246 20.26 -24.22 15.57
C SER A 246 21.22 -23.18 16.20
N THR A 247 21.50 -22.10 15.48
CA THR A 247 22.42 -21.04 15.85
C THR A 247 21.84 -19.66 15.55
N LEU A 248 22.52 -18.63 16.02
CA LEU A 248 22.21 -17.26 15.59
C LEU A 248 22.58 -17.08 14.11
N PRO A 249 21.84 -16.23 13.36
CA PRO A 249 22.15 -15.96 11.98
C PRO A 249 23.55 -15.35 11.85
N GLN A 250 24.32 -15.83 10.88
CA GLN A 250 25.67 -15.37 10.59
C GLN A 250 25.66 -14.45 9.37
N PHE A 251 26.57 -13.49 9.35
CA PHE A 251 26.75 -12.63 8.19
C PHE A 251 27.31 -13.45 7.02
N LEU A 252 26.66 -13.36 5.89
CA LEU A 252 27.08 -13.98 4.63
C LEU A 252 27.02 -12.98 3.49
N ILE A 253 27.84 -13.17 2.50
CA ILE A 253 27.74 -12.47 1.22
C ILE A 253 27.26 -13.50 0.23
N PRO A 254 26.14 -13.25 -0.49
CA PRO A 254 25.64 -14.21 -1.47
C PRO A 254 26.70 -14.57 -2.52
N ASP A 255 26.94 -15.86 -2.73
CA ASP A 255 27.92 -16.36 -3.68
C ASP A 255 27.33 -16.36 -5.11
N VAL A 256 27.15 -15.16 -5.63
CA VAL A 256 26.68 -14.93 -7.00
C VAL A 256 27.70 -14.08 -7.77
N PRO A 257 27.96 -14.35 -9.05
CA PRO A 257 28.87 -13.55 -9.84
C PRO A 257 28.34 -12.11 -9.99
N PHE A 258 29.19 -11.11 -9.71
CA PHE A 258 28.84 -9.70 -9.89
C PHE A 258 28.90 -9.31 -11.37
N THR A 259 28.01 -9.89 -12.18
CA THR A 259 27.90 -9.67 -13.62
C THR A 259 26.59 -8.96 -13.97
N PHE A 260 26.54 -8.38 -15.16
CA PHE A 260 25.31 -7.80 -15.69
C PHE A 260 24.22 -8.88 -15.92
N GLU A 261 24.63 -10.11 -16.22
CA GLU A 261 23.74 -11.26 -16.37
C GLU A 261 23.01 -11.58 -15.05
N THR A 262 23.75 -11.64 -13.93
CA THR A 262 23.13 -11.80 -12.60
C THR A 262 22.11 -10.70 -12.31
N LEU A 263 22.46 -9.45 -12.64
CA LEU A 263 21.52 -8.33 -12.46
C LEU A 263 20.28 -8.50 -13.35
N GLN A 264 20.39 -8.94 -14.59
CA GLN A 264 19.27 -9.22 -15.48
C GLN A 264 18.35 -10.32 -14.93
N ILE A 265 18.91 -11.32 -14.26
CA ILE A 265 18.15 -12.41 -13.63
C ILE A 265 17.39 -11.88 -12.40
N ILE A 266 18.07 -11.21 -11.46
CA ILE A 266 17.45 -10.84 -10.17
C ILE A 266 16.59 -9.56 -10.25
N PHE A 267 16.85 -8.66 -11.21
CA PHE A 267 16.18 -7.35 -11.26
C PHE A 267 14.65 -7.45 -11.44
N PRO A 268 14.08 -8.27 -12.34
CA PRO A 268 12.63 -8.41 -12.48
C PRO A 268 11.96 -8.89 -11.19
N TYR A 269 12.57 -9.89 -10.52
CA TYR A 269 12.09 -10.40 -9.25
C TYR A 269 12.18 -9.34 -8.16
N SER A 270 13.32 -8.66 -8.03
CA SER A 270 13.52 -7.62 -7.03
C SER A 270 12.58 -6.43 -7.22
N MET A 271 12.29 -6.04 -8.47
CA MET A 271 11.33 -4.99 -8.77
C MET A 271 9.92 -5.40 -8.37
N THR A 272 9.51 -6.63 -8.66
CA THR A 272 8.22 -7.19 -8.28
C THR A 272 8.08 -7.28 -6.76
N LEU A 273 9.11 -7.81 -6.08
CA LEU A 273 9.17 -7.89 -4.61
C LEU A 273 9.12 -6.50 -3.96
N MET A 274 9.81 -5.51 -4.53
CA MET A 274 9.76 -4.12 -4.06
C MET A 274 8.33 -3.56 -4.14
N VAL A 275 7.67 -3.69 -5.27
CA VAL A 275 6.30 -3.17 -5.49
C VAL A 275 5.31 -3.85 -4.56
N VAL A 276 5.27 -5.18 -4.53
CA VAL A 276 4.34 -5.96 -3.72
C VAL A 276 4.61 -5.75 -2.23
N GLY A 277 5.87 -5.82 -1.81
CA GLY A 277 6.26 -5.64 -0.41
C GLY A 277 5.95 -4.24 0.12
N LEU A 278 6.20 -3.18 -0.66
CA LEU A 278 5.83 -1.82 -0.26
C LEU A 278 4.32 -1.62 -0.25
N LEU A 279 3.59 -2.18 -1.21
CA LEU A 279 2.13 -2.08 -1.27
C LEU A 279 1.51 -2.73 -0.03
N GLU A 280 1.92 -3.96 0.32
CA GLU A 280 1.45 -4.65 1.52
C GLU A 280 1.82 -3.91 2.80
N SER A 281 3.06 -3.41 2.90
CA SER A 281 3.52 -2.65 4.07
C SER A 281 2.77 -1.33 4.26
N LEU A 282 2.52 -0.60 3.18
CA LEU A 282 1.82 0.68 3.25
C LEU A 282 0.32 0.50 3.51
N MET A 283 -0.28 -0.58 3.00
CA MET A 283 -1.65 -0.98 3.35
C MET A 283 -1.75 -1.35 4.84
N THR A 284 -0.85 -2.20 5.32
CA THR A 284 -0.78 -2.60 6.74
C THR A 284 -0.61 -1.38 7.63
N ALA A 285 0.29 -0.45 7.26
CA ALA A 285 0.47 0.79 8.00
C ALA A 285 -0.80 1.65 8.04
N THR A 286 -1.60 1.65 6.97
CA THR A 286 -2.88 2.36 6.95
C THR A 286 -3.92 1.69 7.86
N ILE A 287 -4.02 0.35 7.82
CA ILE A 287 -4.91 -0.41 8.71
C ILE A 287 -4.55 -0.18 10.17
N VAL A 288 -3.25 -0.18 10.51
CA VAL A 288 -2.79 0.09 11.88
C VAL A 288 -3.03 1.54 12.27
N ASP A 289 -2.89 2.51 11.34
CA ASP A 289 -3.26 3.92 11.56
C ASP A 289 -4.74 4.04 11.95
N ASP A 290 -5.63 3.39 11.18
CA ASP A 290 -7.08 3.39 11.42
C ASP A 290 -7.46 2.71 12.75
N LEU A 291 -6.80 1.58 13.09
CA LEU A 291 -7.07 0.85 14.35
C LEU A 291 -6.58 1.58 15.61
N THR A 292 -5.67 2.53 15.46
CA THR A 292 -5.04 3.22 16.60
C THR A 292 -5.32 4.71 16.63
N ASP A 293 -6.09 5.23 15.66
CA ASP A 293 -6.39 6.66 15.46
C ASP A 293 -5.12 7.53 15.45
N THR A 294 -4.04 7.02 14.82
CA THR A 294 -2.75 7.70 14.74
C THR A 294 -2.20 7.67 13.31
N THR A 295 -1.36 8.61 12.96
CA THR A 295 -0.75 8.69 11.63
C THR A 295 0.68 8.15 11.62
N SER A 296 1.12 7.60 10.49
CA SER A 296 2.46 7.08 10.27
C SER A 296 3.19 7.77 9.11
N ASN A 297 4.51 7.70 9.13
CA ASN A 297 5.33 8.21 8.04
C ASN A 297 5.56 7.11 7.00
N LYS A 298 4.79 7.16 5.91
CA LYS A 298 4.80 6.15 4.84
C LYS A 298 6.15 6.08 4.11
N ASN A 299 6.80 7.22 3.86
CA ASN A 299 8.11 7.24 3.19
C ASN A 299 9.21 6.64 4.08
N ARG A 300 9.19 6.95 5.40
CA ARG A 300 10.09 6.32 6.37
C ARG A 300 9.84 4.81 6.45
N GLU A 301 8.60 4.38 6.30
CA GLU A 301 8.26 2.96 6.28
C GLU A 301 8.90 2.25 5.08
N CYS A 302 8.82 2.84 3.87
CA CYS A 302 9.50 2.31 2.70
C CYS A 302 11.01 2.15 2.90
N VAL A 303 11.67 3.20 3.45
CA VAL A 303 13.11 3.14 3.77
C VAL A 303 13.39 2.06 4.83
N GLY A 304 12.55 1.98 5.87
CA GLY A 304 12.71 1.01 6.95
C GLY A 304 12.61 -0.43 6.47
N GLN A 305 11.62 -0.74 5.63
CA GLN A 305 11.47 -2.05 5.00
C GLN A 305 12.68 -2.38 4.12
N GLY A 306 13.17 -1.39 3.36
CA GLY A 306 14.35 -1.56 2.54
C GLY A 306 15.60 -1.88 3.34
N VAL A 307 15.88 -1.13 4.42
CA VAL A 307 17.02 -1.42 5.31
C VAL A 307 16.91 -2.81 5.94
N ALA A 308 15.69 -3.20 6.35
CA ALA A 308 15.45 -4.52 6.91
C ALA A 308 15.73 -5.63 5.88
N ASN A 309 15.25 -5.50 4.64
CA ASN A 309 15.48 -6.48 3.59
C ASN A 309 16.95 -6.57 3.16
N VAL A 310 17.67 -5.43 3.06
CA VAL A 310 19.12 -5.45 2.80
C VAL A 310 19.85 -6.25 3.87
N ALA A 311 19.62 -5.97 5.14
CA ALA A 311 20.28 -6.68 6.22
C ALA A 311 19.87 -8.16 6.25
N THR A 312 18.61 -8.48 5.96
CA THR A 312 18.09 -9.84 5.91
C THR A 312 18.77 -10.68 4.84
N GLY A 313 19.00 -10.13 3.65
CA GLY A 313 19.74 -10.83 2.60
C GLY A 313 21.18 -11.16 2.98
N PHE A 314 21.85 -10.31 3.79
CA PHE A 314 23.20 -10.57 4.29
C PHE A 314 23.27 -11.55 5.47
N ILE A 315 22.16 -12.00 6.01
CA ILE A 315 22.12 -13.01 7.08
C ILE A 315 21.39 -14.29 6.68
N GLY A 316 21.20 -14.50 5.37
CA GLY A 316 20.61 -15.72 4.85
C GLY A 316 19.09 -15.81 5.01
N GLY A 317 18.40 -14.68 5.01
CA GLY A 317 16.96 -14.60 5.05
C GLY A 317 16.33 -14.19 3.72
N MET A 318 15.10 -14.61 3.50
CA MET A 318 14.29 -14.21 2.35
C MET A 318 13.71 -12.82 2.53
N ALA A 319 13.33 -12.15 1.44
CA ALA A 319 12.66 -10.87 1.51
C ALA A 319 11.29 -10.98 2.23
N GLY A 320 10.96 -9.94 2.98
CA GLY A 320 9.68 -9.85 3.66
C GLY A 320 9.09 -8.44 3.63
N CYS A 321 7.94 -8.30 4.26
CA CYS A 321 7.21 -7.04 4.36
C CYS A 321 6.30 -7.01 5.59
N ALA A 322 5.48 -5.99 5.76
CA ALA A 322 4.56 -5.93 6.89
C ALA A 322 3.40 -6.90 6.72
N MET A 323 3.04 -7.56 7.80
CA MET A 323 1.96 -8.56 7.86
C MET A 323 0.69 -7.93 8.45
N ILE A 324 -0.40 -7.95 7.69
CA ILE A 324 -1.70 -7.41 8.15
C ILE A 324 -2.19 -8.18 9.38
N GLY A 325 -2.24 -9.51 9.32
CA GLY A 325 -2.78 -10.37 10.37
C GLY A 325 -2.07 -10.15 11.71
N GLN A 326 -0.75 -10.27 11.73
CA GLN A 326 0.08 -10.14 12.92
C GLN A 326 0.07 -8.72 13.48
N SER A 327 0.03 -7.70 12.61
CA SER A 327 -0.11 -6.31 13.05
C SER A 327 -1.45 -6.07 13.74
N VAL A 328 -2.54 -6.63 13.21
CA VAL A 328 -3.87 -6.56 13.85
C VAL A 328 -3.89 -7.33 15.16
N ILE A 329 -3.28 -8.52 15.23
CA ILE A 329 -3.13 -9.30 16.47
C ILE A 329 -2.35 -8.48 17.51
N ASN A 330 -1.21 -7.89 17.12
CA ASN A 330 -0.41 -7.06 18.01
C ASN A 330 -1.23 -5.91 18.60
N VAL A 331 -1.93 -5.16 17.76
CA VAL A 331 -2.76 -4.02 18.19
C VAL A 331 -3.92 -4.46 19.07
N LYS A 332 -4.62 -5.55 18.74
CA LYS A 332 -5.73 -6.11 19.54
C LYS A 332 -5.26 -6.66 20.87
N SER A 333 -4.04 -7.19 20.95
CA SER A 333 -3.39 -7.64 22.20
C SER A 333 -2.84 -6.49 23.05
N GLY A 334 -3.03 -5.25 22.62
CA GLY A 334 -2.62 -4.05 23.37
C GLY A 334 -1.26 -3.50 22.98
N GLY A 335 -0.55 -4.07 22.01
CA GLY A 335 0.71 -3.56 21.48
C GLY A 335 0.51 -2.23 20.75
N ARG A 336 1.32 -1.22 21.06
CA ARG A 336 1.26 0.13 20.47
C ARG A 336 2.64 0.65 20.10
N GLY A 337 3.66 0.23 20.85
CA GLY A 337 5.03 0.72 20.74
C GLY A 337 5.89 -0.12 19.82
N ARG A 338 7.08 0.42 19.53
CA ARG A 338 8.13 -0.29 18.79
C ARG A 338 8.66 -1.50 19.57
N LEU A 339 8.49 -1.48 20.90
CA LEU A 339 8.92 -2.55 21.78
C LEU A 339 8.20 -3.87 21.47
N SER A 340 6.91 -3.83 21.14
CA SER A 340 6.15 -5.05 20.80
C SER A 340 6.72 -5.75 19.56
N THR A 341 7.10 -4.99 18.53
CA THR A 341 7.73 -5.53 17.31
C THR A 341 9.12 -6.10 17.59
N LEU A 342 9.93 -5.39 18.38
CA LEU A 342 11.27 -5.86 18.79
C LEU A 342 11.18 -7.17 19.57
N VAL A 343 10.28 -7.23 20.54
CA VAL A 343 10.05 -8.42 21.38
C VAL A 343 9.55 -9.59 20.55
N ALA A 344 8.65 -9.35 19.60
CA ALA A 344 8.17 -10.40 18.71
C ALA A 344 9.32 -11.05 17.92
N GLY A 345 10.21 -10.26 17.32
CA GLY A 345 11.37 -10.79 16.59
C GLY A 345 12.37 -11.54 17.49
N LEU A 346 12.74 -10.93 18.62
CA LEU A 346 13.71 -11.55 19.53
C LEU A 346 13.19 -12.85 20.15
N LEU A 347 11.95 -12.86 20.62
CA LEU A 347 11.35 -14.06 21.20
C LEU A 347 11.16 -15.16 20.16
N LEU A 348 10.81 -14.82 18.92
CA LEU A 348 10.73 -15.79 17.83
C LEU A 348 12.07 -16.53 17.70
N LEU A 349 13.19 -15.82 17.55
CA LEU A 349 14.50 -16.44 17.39
C LEU A 349 14.87 -17.29 18.61
N ILE A 350 14.70 -16.73 19.82
CA ILE A 350 14.98 -17.44 21.07
C ILE A 350 14.18 -18.75 21.11
N MET A 351 12.88 -18.70 20.88
CA MET A 351 12.02 -19.88 20.93
C MET A 351 12.44 -20.93 19.90
N VAL A 352 12.75 -20.51 18.67
CA VAL A 352 13.11 -21.48 17.62
C VAL A 352 14.46 -22.12 17.88
N VAL A 353 15.45 -21.37 18.34
CA VAL A 353 16.78 -21.92 18.67
C VAL A 353 16.72 -22.88 19.86
N PHE A 354 15.94 -22.56 20.90
CA PHE A 354 15.83 -23.41 22.09
C PHE A 354 14.82 -24.55 21.95
N LEU A 355 13.78 -24.40 21.13
CA LEU A 355 12.70 -25.38 20.92
C LEU A 355 12.80 -26.07 19.56
N GLY A 356 13.93 -25.96 18.83
CA GLY A 356 14.10 -26.48 17.47
C GLY A 356 13.74 -27.97 17.36
N ASP A 357 14.13 -28.79 18.32
CA ASP A 357 13.82 -30.23 18.36
C ASP A 357 12.30 -30.52 18.45
N TRP A 358 11.56 -29.65 19.16
CA TRP A 358 10.10 -29.76 19.23
C TRP A 358 9.43 -29.23 17.95
N VAL A 359 9.97 -28.16 17.40
CA VAL A 359 9.47 -27.55 16.15
C VAL A 359 9.66 -28.49 14.97
N SER A 360 10.76 -29.25 14.92
CA SER A 360 11.02 -30.23 13.88
C SER A 360 9.99 -31.36 13.82
N GLN A 361 9.35 -31.68 14.96
CA GLN A 361 8.34 -32.74 15.06
C GLN A 361 6.92 -32.28 14.68
N ILE A 362 6.72 -31.01 14.35
CA ILE A 362 5.40 -30.48 13.96
C ILE A 362 4.97 -31.15 12.66
N PRO A 363 3.78 -31.79 12.63
CA PRO A 363 3.24 -32.39 11.40
C PRO A 363 2.91 -31.32 10.35
N MET A 364 3.25 -31.57 9.08
CA MET A 364 2.87 -30.68 7.98
C MET A 364 1.37 -30.45 7.90
N ALA A 365 0.56 -31.45 8.23
CA ALA A 365 -0.90 -31.35 8.30
C ALA A 365 -1.38 -30.24 9.25
N ALA A 366 -0.66 -29.98 10.35
CA ALA A 366 -0.98 -28.91 11.29
C ALA A 366 -0.68 -27.52 10.67
N LEU A 367 0.45 -27.37 9.96
CA LEU A 367 0.77 -26.15 9.25
C LEU A 367 -0.20 -25.87 8.10
N VAL A 368 -0.59 -26.89 7.35
CA VAL A 368 -1.61 -26.78 6.29
C VAL A 368 -2.94 -26.28 6.87
N ALA A 369 -3.38 -26.79 8.02
CA ALA A 369 -4.59 -26.29 8.69
C ALA A 369 -4.48 -24.82 9.07
N VAL A 370 -3.32 -24.40 9.61
CA VAL A 370 -3.05 -22.99 9.92
C VAL A 370 -3.07 -22.13 8.65
N MET A 371 -2.43 -22.58 7.58
CA MET A 371 -2.37 -21.81 6.33
C MET A 371 -3.73 -21.71 5.63
N ILE A 372 -4.56 -22.73 5.70
CA ILE A 372 -5.95 -22.66 5.24
C ILE A 372 -6.73 -21.63 6.06
N MET A 373 -6.56 -21.60 7.38
CA MET A 373 -7.18 -20.59 8.24
C MET A 373 -6.70 -19.19 7.89
N VAL A 374 -5.39 -18.98 7.69
CA VAL A 374 -4.81 -17.69 7.26
C VAL A 374 -5.40 -17.25 5.93
N SER A 375 -5.50 -18.16 4.95
CA SER A 375 -6.11 -17.90 3.66
C SER A 375 -7.58 -17.45 3.79
N ILE A 376 -8.39 -18.19 4.54
CA ILE A 376 -9.80 -17.87 4.79
C ILE A 376 -9.93 -16.53 5.53
N GLY A 377 -9.07 -16.26 6.51
CA GLY A 377 -9.05 -15.03 7.30
C GLY A 377 -8.55 -13.80 6.53
N THR A 378 -7.67 -14.00 5.54
CA THR A 378 -7.17 -12.93 4.66
C THR A 378 -8.21 -12.54 3.62
N PHE A 379 -9.03 -13.48 3.16
CA PHE A 379 -10.05 -13.21 2.15
C PHE A 379 -11.11 -12.23 2.65
N ASN A 380 -11.38 -11.18 1.90
CA ASN A 380 -12.40 -10.19 2.23
C ASN A 380 -13.78 -10.67 1.78
N TRP A 381 -14.49 -11.41 2.64
CA TRP A 381 -15.82 -11.97 2.36
C TRP A 381 -16.90 -10.92 2.09
N ASP A 382 -16.80 -9.74 2.72
CA ASP A 382 -17.72 -8.64 2.48
C ASP A 382 -17.63 -8.11 1.06
N SER A 383 -16.48 -8.27 0.40
CA SER A 383 -16.29 -7.87 -0.99
C SER A 383 -17.21 -8.61 -1.97
N ILE A 384 -17.52 -9.89 -1.68
CA ILE A 384 -18.48 -10.68 -2.46
C ILE A 384 -19.91 -10.23 -2.18
N ARG A 385 -20.24 -10.03 -0.89
CA ARG A 385 -21.59 -9.60 -0.47
C ARG A 385 -21.93 -8.25 -1.09
N ASN A 386 -20.98 -7.31 -1.07
CA ASN A 386 -21.16 -5.95 -1.52
C ASN A 386 -20.95 -5.75 -3.03
N LEU A 387 -20.68 -6.80 -3.82
CA LEU A 387 -20.50 -6.73 -5.28
C LEU A 387 -21.68 -6.06 -6.00
N ARG A 388 -22.91 -6.22 -5.47
CA ARG A 388 -24.13 -5.65 -6.05
C ARG A 388 -24.38 -4.21 -5.61
N GLU A 389 -23.87 -3.82 -4.44
CA GLU A 389 -24.07 -2.49 -3.85
C GLU A 389 -22.98 -1.51 -4.31
N HIS A 390 -21.79 -1.98 -4.61
CA HIS A 390 -20.69 -1.15 -5.07
C HIS A 390 -20.87 -0.70 -6.52
N PRO A 391 -20.32 0.47 -6.89
CA PRO A 391 -20.31 0.92 -8.28
C PRO A 391 -19.71 -0.15 -9.19
N LYS A 392 -20.36 -0.43 -10.33
CA LYS A 392 -19.93 -1.46 -11.29
C LYS A 392 -18.45 -1.34 -11.68
N SER A 393 -17.95 -0.11 -11.85
CA SER A 393 -16.53 0.14 -12.15
C SER A 393 -15.60 -0.38 -11.05
N SER A 394 -15.95 -0.19 -9.77
CA SER A 394 -15.17 -0.66 -8.63
C SER A 394 -15.14 -2.19 -8.56
N SER A 395 -16.30 -2.83 -8.80
CA SER A 395 -16.41 -4.29 -8.83
C SER A 395 -15.60 -4.90 -9.99
N VAL A 396 -15.64 -4.28 -11.18
CA VAL A 396 -14.85 -4.71 -12.34
C VAL A 396 -13.35 -4.61 -12.05
N VAL A 397 -12.88 -3.50 -11.46
CA VAL A 397 -11.47 -3.34 -11.07
C VAL A 397 -11.03 -4.43 -10.10
N MET A 398 -11.82 -4.69 -9.05
CA MET A 398 -11.52 -5.73 -8.07
C MET A 398 -11.44 -7.12 -8.72
N ILE A 399 -12.46 -7.50 -9.50
CA ILE A 399 -12.53 -8.81 -10.16
C ILE A 399 -11.39 -8.98 -11.15
N ALA A 400 -11.10 -7.95 -11.98
CA ALA A 400 -9.99 -7.99 -12.93
C ALA A 400 -8.64 -8.18 -12.22
N THR A 401 -8.42 -7.47 -11.10
CA THR A 401 -7.21 -7.66 -10.26
C THR A 401 -7.10 -9.10 -9.80
N VAL A 402 -8.19 -9.71 -9.27
CA VAL A 402 -8.19 -11.10 -8.81
C VAL A 402 -7.90 -12.06 -9.97
N ILE A 403 -8.64 -11.94 -11.09
CA ILE A 403 -8.50 -12.86 -12.22
C ILE A 403 -7.08 -12.81 -12.80
N VAL A 404 -6.55 -11.62 -13.06
CA VAL A 404 -5.20 -11.48 -13.63
C VAL A 404 -4.16 -12.05 -12.67
N THR A 405 -4.23 -11.76 -11.38
CA THR A 405 -3.30 -12.29 -10.38
C THR A 405 -3.35 -13.83 -10.34
N VAL A 406 -4.54 -14.41 -10.22
CA VAL A 406 -4.68 -15.87 -10.09
C VAL A 406 -4.30 -16.60 -11.38
N ALA A 407 -4.65 -16.04 -12.55
CA ALA A 407 -4.33 -16.64 -13.83
C ALA A 407 -2.83 -16.57 -14.17
N THR A 408 -2.15 -15.49 -13.77
CA THR A 408 -0.72 -15.31 -14.04
C THR A 408 0.18 -15.79 -12.89
N HIS A 409 -0.39 -16.11 -11.74
CA HIS A 409 0.32 -16.34 -10.47
C HIS A 409 1.26 -15.18 -10.09
N ASP A 410 0.96 -13.95 -10.56
CA ASP A 410 1.78 -12.76 -10.38
C ASP A 410 0.96 -11.62 -9.77
N LEU A 411 1.23 -11.33 -8.50
CA LEU A 411 0.57 -10.29 -7.72
C LEU A 411 0.82 -8.89 -8.30
N ALA A 412 2.04 -8.63 -8.84
CA ALA A 412 2.37 -7.31 -9.38
C ALA A 412 1.59 -7.02 -10.66
N ARG A 413 1.44 -8.00 -11.56
CA ARG A 413 0.63 -7.86 -12.79
C ARG A 413 -0.83 -7.58 -12.46
N GLY A 414 -1.38 -8.27 -11.45
CA GLY A 414 -2.74 -8.03 -11.01
C GLY A 414 -2.95 -6.60 -10.48
N VAL A 415 -2.06 -6.13 -9.61
CA VAL A 415 -2.11 -4.77 -9.07
C VAL A 415 -1.98 -3.73 -10.17
N LEU A 416 -1.01 -3.89 -11.08
CA LEU A 416 -0.82 -2.96 -12.21
C LEU A 416 -2.08 -2.87 -13.06
N THR A 417 -2.67 -4.02 -13.41
CA THR A 417 -3.94 -4.06 -14.16
C THR A 417 -5.05 -3.34 -13.42
N GLY A 418 -5.18 -3.58 -12.11
CA GLY A 418 -6.18 -2.92 -11.27
C GLY A 418 -6.00 -1.41 -11.20
N VAL A 419 -4.77 -0.92 -11.03
CA VAL A 419 -4.45 0.53 -10.98
C VAL A 419 -4.75 1.19 -12.33
N LEU A 420 -4.34 0.59 -13.45
CA LEU A 420 -4.61 1.12 -14.79
C LEU A 420 -6.11 1.18 -15.07
N LEU A 421 -6.87 0.12 -14.78
CA LEU A 421 -8.33 0.10 -14.91
C LEU A 421 -9.01 1.13 -14.01
N SER A 422 -8.54 1.28 -12.76
CA SER A 422 -9.07 2.27 -11.82
C SER A 422 -8.87 3.69 -12.34
N GLY A 423 -7.67 3.99 -12.86
CA GLY A 423 -7.36 5.28 -13.49
C GLY A 423 -8.23 5.55 -14.72
N PHE A 424 -8.40 4.55 -15.58
CA PHE A 424 -9.27 4.65 -16.76
C PHE A 424 -10.74 4.94 -16.38
N PHE A 425 -11.30 4.19 -15.45
CA PHE A 425 -12.68 4.43 -14.98
C PHE A 425 -12.83 5.78 -14.29
N PHE A 426 -11.82 6.22 -13.56
CA PHE A 426 -11.81 7.54 -12.93
C PHE A 426 -11.86 8.64 -13.99
N ALA A 427 -10.96 8.62 -14.98
CA ALA A 427 -10.91 9.58 -16.07
C ALA A 427 -12.24 9.61 -16.85
N HIS A 428 -12.79 8.43 -17.20
CA HIS A 428 -14.08 8.32 -17.88
C HIS A 428 -15.22 8.92 -17.05
N LYS A 429 -15.26 8.65 -15.75
CA LYS A 429 -16.31 9.17 -14.86
C LYS A 429 -16.23 10.68 -14.70
N VAL A 430 -15.02 11.22 -14.51
CA VAL A 430 -14.80 12.67 -14.38
C VAL A 430 -15.15 13.39 -15.67
N GLY A 431 -14.79 12.83 -16.84
CA GLY A 431 -15.16 13.40 -18.16
C GLY A 431 -16.68 13.51 -18.37
N ARG A 432 -17.48 12.66 -17.70
CA ARG A 432 -18.96 12.72 -17.78
C ARG A 432 -19.60 13.75 -16.86
N ILE A 433 -18.86 14.33 -15.94
CA ILE A 433 -19.40 15.32 -14.98
C ILE A 433 -19.58 16.68 -15.67
N MET A 434 -18.80 16.97 -16.72
CA MET A 434 -18.94 18.23 -17.46
C MET A 434 -20.37 18.42 -17.99
N ARG A 435 -20.94 19.59 -17.72
CA ARG A 435 -22.25 20.01 -18.21
C ARG A 435 -22.14 21.39 -18.82
N VAL A 436 -22.93 21.67 -19.82
CA VAL A 436 -23.06 22.98 -20.43
C VAL A 436 -24.51 23.41 -20.38
N GLY A 437 -24.75 24.57 -19.80
CA GLY A 437 -26.03 25.27 -19.86
C GLY A 437 -25.99 26.29 -21.00
N SER A 438 -27.07 26.41 -21.79
CA SER A 438 -27.18 27.40 -22.86
C SER A 438 -28.40 28.27 -22.60
N ARG A 439 -28.23 29.59 -22.66
CA ARG A 439 -29.31 30.56 -22.49
C ARG A 439 -29.19 31.67 -23.56
N ALA A 440 -30.25 31.87 -24.32
CA ALA A 440 -30.35 33.03 -25.20
C ALA A 440 -30.62 34.30 -24.40
N CYS A 441 -30.04 35.43 -24.80
CA CYS A 441 -30.38 36.74 -24.24
C CYS A 441 -31.77 37.19 -24.74
N GLU A 442 -32.40 38.11 -24.03
CA GLU A 442 -33.75 38.58 -24.30
C GLU A 442 -33.92 39.19 -25.73
N ASP A 443 -32.83 39.74 -26.27
CA ASP A 443 -32.82 40.35 -27.61
C ASP A 443 -32.69 39.33 -28.77
N GLY A 444 -32.50 38.04 -28.46
CA GLY A 444 -32.29 36.96 -29.45
C GLY A 444 -31.00 37.04 -30.25
N ARG A 445 -30.15 38.06 -30.02
CA ARG A 445 -28.90 38.32 -30.79
C ARG A 445 -27.64 37.77 -30.09
N ALA A 446 -27.75 37.36 -28.86
CA ALA A 446 -26.61 36.82 -28.09
C ALA A 446 -27.01 35.55 -27.33
N ARG A 447 -26.02 34.68 -27.12
CA ARG A 447 -26.18 33.44 -26.37
C ARG A 447 -25.04 33.27 -25.36
N THR A 448 -25.39 32.87 -24.14
CA THR A 448 -24.43 32.54 -23.11
C THR A 448 -24.38 31.03 -22.90
N TYR A 449 -23.20 30.44 -23.05
CA TYR A 449 -22.92 29.06 -22.70
C TYR A 449 -22.19 29.03 -21.35
N THR A 450 -22.82 28.49 -20.33
CA THR A 450 -22.20 28.34 -18.99
C THR A 450 -21.67 26.93 -18.84
N ILE A 451 -20.36 26.81 -18.65
CA ILE A 451 -19.65 25.53 -18.52
C ILE A 451 -19.53 25.17 -17.05
N TYR A 452 -19.88 23.92 -16.71
CA TYR A 452 -19.77 23.38 -15.35
C TYR A 452 -18.83 22.16 -15.33
N GLY A 453 -17.86 22.13 -14.42
CA GLY A 453 -17.04 20.97 -14.15
C GLY A 453 -15.65 21.01 -14.79
N GLN A 454 -15.10 19.86 -15.14
CA GLN A 454 -13.70 19.73 -15.55
C GLN A 454 -13.60 19.55 -17.07
N VAL A 455 -12.79 20.38 -17.72
CA VAL A 455 -12.46 20.27 -19.15
C VAL A 455 -11.03 19.75 -19.25
N PHE A 456 -10.86 18.58 -19.86
CA PHE A 456 -9.58 17.90 -20.03
C PHE A 456 -9.68 16.89 -21.17
N PHE A 457 -8.62 16.17 -21.50
CA PHE A 457 -8.56 15.30 -22.68
C PHE A 457 -9.79 14.36 -22.83
N ALA A 458 -10.36 13.82 -21.74
CA ALA A 458 -11.50 12.91 -21.82
C ALA A 458 -12.86 13.61 -21.99
N SER A 459 -12.95 14.93 -21.84
CA SER A 459 -14.16 15.72 -22.01
C SER A 459 -14.08 16.75 -23.15
N ALA A 460 -12.90 16.92 -23.76
CA ALA A 460 -12.65 17.93 -24.78
C ALA A 460 -13.57 17.82 -26.02
N ASP A 461 -13.74 16.61 -26.56
CA ASP A 461 -14.62 16.39 -27.71
C ASP A 461 -16.07 16.73 -27.38
N ARG A 462 -16.54 16.32 -26.20
CA ARG A 462 -17.88 16.64 -25.74
C ARG A 462 -18.07 18.14 -25.52
N PHE A 463 -17.03 18.84 -25.04
CA PHE A 463 -17.04 20.29 -24.91
C PHE A 463 -17.31 20.96 -26.24
N VAL A 464 -16.62 20.57 -27.33
CA VAL A 464 -16.79 21.14 -28.65
C VAL A 464 -18.18 20.81 -29.25
N GLN A 465 -18.72 19.60 -28.99
CA GLN A 465 -20.00 19.14 -29.57
C GLN A 465 -21.24 19.82 -28.99
N VAL A 466 -21.14 20.51 -27.88
CA VAL A 466 -22.30 21.14 -27.22
C VAL A 466 -22.66 22.49 -27.86
N PHE A 467 -21.74 23.11 -28.57
CA PHE A 467 -21.96 24.40 -29.20
C PHE A 467 -22.68 24.25 -30.54
N ASP A 468 -23.70 25.09 -30.74
CA ASP A 468 -24.39 25.20 -32.03
C ASP A 468 -23.71 26.30 -32.87
N PHE A 469 -22.89 25.89 -33.80
CA PHE A 469 -22.15 26.79 -34.68
C PHE A 469 -22.99 27.31 -35.88
N GLN A 470 -24.20 26.76 -36.09
CA GLN A 470 -25.07 27.16 -37.22
C GLN A 470 -26.10 28.21 -36.80
N GLU A 471 -26.20 28.50 -35.51
CA GLU A 471 -27.14 29.51 -35.03
C GLU A 471 -26.66 30.92 -35.46
N VAL A 472 -27.55 31.65 -36.11
CA VAL A 472 -27.27 33.03 -36.59
C VAL A 472 -27.45 34.00 -35.44
N ILE A 473 -26.33 34.33 -34.75
CA ILE A 473 -26.28 35.25 -33.60
C ILE A 473 -25.07 36.18 -33.70
N ASP A 474 -25.22 37.39 -33.21
CA ASP A 474 -24.18 38.43 -33.29
C ASP A 474 -23.05 38.16 -32.29
N LYS A 475 -23.37 37.63 -31.09
CA LYS A 475 -22.40 37.46 -30.01
C LYS A 475 -22.62 36.19 -29.16
N VAL A 476 -21.52 35.50 -28.81
CA VAL A 476 -21.48 34.36 -27.90
C VAL A 476 -20.63 34.67 -26.68
N TYR A 477 -21.19 34.43 -25.51
CA TYR A 477 -20.47 34.45 -24.25
C TYR A 477 -20.20 33.03 -23.79
N ILE A 478 -18.93 32.67 -23.54
CA ILE A 478 -18.54 31.40 -22.91
C ILE A 478 -18.17 31.67 -21.46
N ASP A 479 -19.13 31.45 -20.55
CA ASP A 479 -18.91 31.58 -19.11
C ASP A 479 -18.27 30.30 -18.56
N VAL A 480 -17.00 30.38 -18.21
CA VAL A 480 -16.20 29.29 -17.62
C VAL A 480 -15.91 29.51 -16.14
N SER A 481 -16.65 30.40 -15.46
CA SER A 481 -16.50 30.69 -14.02
C SER A 481 -16.66 29.47 -13.13
N LYS A 482 -17.38 28.44 -13.61
CA LYS A 482 -17.63 27.16 -12.90
C LYS A 482 -16.93 25.97 -13.58
N ALA A 483 -15.99 26.26 -14.48
CA ALA A 483 -15.18 25.26 -15.16
C ALA A 483 -13.70 25.38 -14.81
N HIS A 484 -12.96 24.31 -15.04
CA HIS A 484 -11.52 24.28 -14.89
C HIS A 484 -10.88 23.56 -16.08
N PHE A 485 -9.90 24.20 -16.72
CA PHE A 485 -9.14 23.65 -17.83
C PHE A 485 -7.86 23.01 -17.28
N TRP A 486 -7.67 21.72 -17.52
CA TRP A 486 -6.60 20.94 -16.85
C TRP A 486 -5.38 20.67 -17.72
N ASP A 487 -5.54 20.66 -19.03
CA ASP A 487 -4.49 20.25 -19.96
C ASP A 487 -4.55 21.02 -21.30
N ILE A 488 -3.54 20.80 -22.11
CA ILE A 488 -3.40 21.45 -23.42
C ILE A 488 -4.57 21.05 -24.34
N THR A 489 -5.10 19.82 -24.22
CA THR A 489 -6.24 19.35 -25.04
C THR A 489 -7.49 20.17 -24.75
N ALA A 490 -7.71 20.53 -23.49
CA ALA A 490 -8.81 21.42 -23.09
C ALA A 490 -8.65 22.81 -23.68
N VAL A 491 -7.43 23.37 -23.67
CA VAL A 491 -7.14 24.69 -24.28
C VAL A 491 -7.36 24.62 -25.80
N SER A 492 -6.87 23.58 -26.47
CA SER A 492 -7.10 23.38 -27.91
C SER A 492 -8.59 23.21 -28.28
N ALA A 493 -9.37 22.60 -27.38
CA ALA A 493 -10.82 22.51 -27.57
C ALA A 493 -11.52 23.88 -27.48
N LEU A 494 -11.05 24.74 -26.55
CA LEU A 494 -11.52 26.13 -26.42
C LEU A 494 -11.15 26.93 -27.69
N ASP A 495 -9.90 26.82 -28.16
CA ASP A 495 -9.46 27.45 -29.40
C ASP A 495 -10.33 27.06 -30.60
N LYS A 496 -10.62 25.74 -30.77
CA LYS A 496 -11.50 25.23 -31.81
C LYS A 496 -12.89 25.88 -31.78
N VAL A 497 -13.47 26.02 -30.59
CA VAL A 497 -14.79 26.66 -30.43
C VAL A 497 -14.73 28.12 -30.79
N ILE A 498 -13.75 28.87 -30.28
CA ILE A 498 -13.59 30.32 -30.59
C ILE A 498 -13.41 30.55 -32.08
N ILE A 499 -12.51 29.80 -32.71
CA ILE A 499 -12.20 29.95 -34.14
C ILE A 499 -13.39 29.58 -35.03
N LYS A 500 -14.14 28.52 -34.66
CA LYS A 500 -15.34 28.16 -35.42
C LYS A 500 -16.40 29.25 -35.41
N PHE A 501 -16.72 29.85 -34.25
CA PHE A 501 -17.66 30.96 -34.18
C PHE A 501 -17.17 32.20 -34.94
N ARG A 502 -15.88 32.55 -34.81
CA ARG A 502 -15.29 33.67 -35.54
C ARG A 502 -15.37 33.46 -37.06
N ARG A 503 -15.22 32.24 -37.56
CA ARG A 503 -15.37 31.89 -39.01
C ARG A 503 -16.81 32.08 -39.52
N GLU A 504 -17.81 31.84 -38.67
CA GLU A 504 -19.23 32.09 -38.99
C GLU A 504 -19.62 33.57 -38.78
N GLY A 505 -18.68 34.44 -38.45
CA GLY A 505 -18.91 35.88 -38.26
C GLY A 505 -19.47 36.27 -36.89
N THR A 506 -19.52 35.35 -35.93
CA THR A 506 -20.03 35.59 -34.57
C THR A 506 -18.90 36.12 -33.68
N ASP A 507 -19.14 37.25 -32.97
CA ASP A 507 -18.23 37.74 -31.95
C ASP A 507 -18.27 36.84 -30.69
N ILE A 508 -17.13 36.56 -30.09
CA ILE A 508 -17.05 35.62 -28.99
C ILE A 508 -16.20 36.19 -27.84
N GLU A 509 -16.72 36.04 -26.63
CA GLU A 509 -16.06 36.49 -25.39
C GLU A 509 -16.04 35.37 -24.35
N VAL A 510 -14.86 35.04 -23.84
CA VAL A 510 -14.66 34.07 -22.75
C VAL A 510 -14.59 34.81 -21.43
N ILE A 511 -15.49 34.47 -20.51
CA ILE A 511 -15.60 35.16 -19.22
C ILE A 511 -15.42 34.18 -18.06
N GLY A 512 -14.80 34.65 -16.96
CA GLY A 512 -14.74 33.91 -15.72
C GLY A 512 -13.65 32.83 -15.63
N LEU A 513 -12.58 32.94 -16.43
CA LEU A 513 -11.41 32.08 -16.27
C LEU A 513 -10.83 32.23 -14.85
N ASN A 514 -10.67 31.12 -14.13
CA ASN A 514 -9.93 31.11 -12.86
C ASN A 514 -8.42 31.24 -13.13
N GLU A 515 -7.65 31.66 -12.12
CA GLU A 515 -6.21 31.96 -12.22
C GLU A 515 -5.39 30.82 -12.88
N ALA A 516 -5.65 29.57 -12.50
CA ALA A 516 -4.94 28.41 -13.05
C ALA A 516 -5.30 28.17 -14.53
N SER A 517 -6.58 28.27 -14.89
CA SER A 517 -7.05 28.13 -16.28
C SER A 517 -6.59 29.28 -17.15
N SER A 518 -6.62 30.54 -16.65
CA SER A 518 -6.11 31.72 -17.34
C SER A 518 -4.63 31.56 -17.69
N THR A 519 -3.79 31.15 -16.72
CA THR A 519 -2.37 30.89 -16.96
C THR A 519 -2.13 29.87 -18.08
N MET A 520 -2.96 28.82 -18.14
CA MET A 520 -2.88 27.81 -19.20
C MET A 520 -3.32 28.36 -20.56
N VAL A 521 -4.44 29.07 -20.60
CA VAL A 521 -4.98 29.67 -21.83
C VAL A 521 -4.01 30.73 -22.35
N ASP A 522 -3.54 31.67 -21.52
CA ASP A 522 -2.60 32.72 -21.91
C ASP A 522 -1.29 32.17 -22.51
N ARG A 523 -0.84 31.02 -22.00
CA ARG A 523 0.42 30.40 -22.43
C ARG A 523 0.28 29.55 -23.70
N PHE A 524 -0.81 28.81 -23.84
CA PHE A 524 -0.93 27.77 -24.86
C PHE A 524 -2.01 28.03 -25.90
N ALA A 525 -2.95 28.96 -25.67
CA ALA A 525 -3.98 29.28 -26.64
C ALA A 525 -3.41 29.89 -27.92
N VAL A 526 -4.05 29.59 -29.03
CA VAL A 526 -3.67 30.08 -30.38
C VAL A 526 -4.72 30.98 -31.04
N HIS A 527 -5.92 31.07 -30.48
CA HIS A 527 -7.05 31.81 -31.06
C HIS A 527 -6.83 33.33 -31.24
N ASP A 528 -5.85 33.91 -30.52
CA ASP A 528 -5.47 35.33 -30.63
C ASP A 528 -4.12 35.54 -31.32
N LYS A 529 -3.52 34.51 -31.94
CA LYS A 529 -2.28 34.61 -32.72
C LYS A 529 -2.56 34.87 -34.18
N ASN A 530 -1.70 35.67 -34.84
CA ASN A 530 -1.93 36.15 -36.23
C ASN A 530 -1.91 35.09 -37.33
N ASP A 531 -1.50 33.82 -37.08
CA ASP A 531 -1.40 32.73 -38.07
C ASP A 531 -2.26 31.51 -37.65
N VAL A 532 -3.52 31.73 -37.36
CA VAL A 532 -4.41 30.76 -36.74
C VAL A 532 -4.75 29.58 -37.66
N ASP A 533 -4.90 29.81 -38.97
CA ASP A 533 -5.35 28.77 -39.91
C ASP A 533 -4.28 27.70 -40.18
N ASP A 534 -3.00 28.07 -40.25
CA ASP A 534 -1.90 27.11 -40.42
C ASP A 534 -1.57 26.34 -39.13
N LEU A 535 -1.82 26.91 -37.95
CA LEU A 535 -1.56 26.25 -36.67
C LEU A 535 -2.58 25.18 -36.31
N LEU A 536 -3.83 25.29 -36.80
CA LEU A 536 -4.87 24.27 -36.56
C LEU A 536 -4.77 23.03 -37.43
N LEU A 537 -4.07 23.11 -38.57
CA LEU A 537 -3.80 21.96 -39.42
C LEU A 537 -2.68 21.06 -38.89
N ASN A 538 -1.87 21.56 -37.93
CA ASN A 538 -0.71 20.88 -37.36
C ASN A 538 -0.95 20.36 -35.93
N HIS A 539 -2.16 20.48 -35.40
CA HIS A 539 -2.62 19.97 -34.10
C HIS A 539 -3.96 19.24 -34.30
#